data_fea11fcff983dfd9bcaca06d55691266
#
_entry.id   fea11fcff983dfd9bcaca06d55691266
#
_cell.length_a   1.000
_cell.length_b   1.000
_cell.length_c   1.000
_cell.angle_alpha   90.00
_cell.angle_beta   90.00
_cell.angle_gamma   90.00
#
_symmetry.space_group_name_H-M   'P 1'
#
loop_
_entity.id
_entity.type
_entity.pdbx_description
1 polymer ?
#
loop_
_entity_poly.entity_id
_entity_poly.type
_entity_poly.pdbx_seq_one_letter_code
_entity_poly.pdbx_strand_id
1 'polypeptide(L)'
;LRELVAVGNAIVGIDLADKKQAVVVCGHDSQVLARKTVKARAWELGPVLDWARGVAERCGFVGVTVGCEPTGHRWMVVNQIAVQRGITLVCVNPMLVGRAREAEDYTRDKSDDKDAMLIARLVAQLHCYVPECAEETWARLRQLGARRERLVTEATACVQQLRDLLECAWPAVLEAASKPFDAANWCAGLAVVLERCEGHPQRLARWGLARFEAAVIRELPRWGAQRRRRRIIEAMFVALIDPVGVMTQRRGALERARGVLADWRWTKTRLAQVQTCMVEVLDELGLTDYLTSIPGLSAVGAAAILAETGDPARFDSPRALVKHAGLCPRENASGTFQGRSRISRRGRPRLRLAAWRAAWGAIQHNPVMAARYRYLTTRPHNRLTDGQARAAIAAALLRWIHVIATGCVHWDATIAGATDLPTAA
;
A
#
# COMPACT_ATOMS: atom_id res chain seq x y z
N LEU A 1 -15.15 12.52 -21.82
CA LEU A 1 -16.23 12.32 -20.83
C LEU A 1 -17.60 12.71 -21.41
N ARG A 2 -17.73 13.81 -22.15
CA ARG A 2 -19.04 14.23 -22.74
C ARG A 2 -19.64 13.18 -23.69
N GLU A 3 -18.82 12.45 -24.41
CA GLU A 3 -19.27 11.36 -25.28
C GLU A 3 -19.73 10.14 -24.48
N LEU A 4 -19.09 9.87 -23.34
CA LEU A 4 -19.40 8.74 -22.46
C LEU A 4 -20.61 9.03 -21.55
N VAL A 5 -20.82 10.30 -21.19
CA VAL A 5 -21.98 10.78 -20.43
C VAL A 5 -22.86 11.58 -21.40
N ALA A 6 -23.32 10.88 -22.44
CA ALA A 6 -24.12 11.51 -23.51
C ALA A 6 -25.46 12.00 -22.95
N VAL A 7 -25.90 13.19 -23.38
CA VAL A 7 -27.19 13.80 -22.97
C VAL A 7 -28.40 12.92 -23.34
N GLY A 8 -28.27 12.11 -24.38
CA GLY A 8 -29.30 11.13 -24.77
C GLY A 8 -29.44 9.94 -23.83
N ASN A 9 -28.51 9.73 -22.90
CA ASN A 9 -28.60 8.67 -21.91
C ASN A 9 -29.16 9.17 -20.58
N ALA A 10 -29.98 8.37 -19.91
CA ALA A 10 -30.28 8.59 -18.49
C ALA A 10 -29.08 8.22 -17.65
N ILE A 11 -28.97 8.81 -16.48
CA ILE A 11 -27.87 8.55 -15.53
C ILE A 11 -28.35 7.62 -14.43
N VAL A 12 -27.58 6.58 -14.18
CA VAL A 12 -27.83 5.61 -13.11
C VAL A 12 -26.77 5.77 -12.02
N GLY A 13 -27.14 6.29 -10.87
CA GLY A 13 -26.27 6.31 -9.69
C GLY A 13 -26.46 5.05 -8.86
N ILE A 14 -25.38 4.37 -8.51
CA ILE A 14 -25.39 3.17 -7.68
C ILE A 14 -24.49 3.38 -6.46
N ASP A 15 -25.10 3.27 -5.26
CA ASP A 15 -24.32 3.11 -4.02
C ASP A 15 -24.07 1.63 -3.74
N LEU A 16 -22.79 1.21 -3.74
CA LEU A 16 -22.36 -0.17 -3.62
C LEU A 16 -22.07 -0.55 -2.15
N ALA A 17 -23.12 -0.61 -1.34
CA ALA A 17 -23.01 -0.97 0.07
C ALA A 17 -22.93 -2.49 0.33
N ASP A 18 -22.66 -2.89 1.58
CA ASP A 18 -22.39 -4.29 1.94
C ASP A 18 -23.62 -5.20 1.93
N LYS A 19 -24.78 -4.68 2.30
CA LYS A 19 -26.01 -5.48 2.47
C LYS A 19 -27.05 -5.21 1.39
N LYS A 20 -27.19 -3.96 0.98
CA LYS A 20 -28.16 -3.47 0.00
C LYS A 20 -27.46 -2.49 -0.93
N GLN A 21 -27.94 -2.38 -2.15
CA GLN A 21 -27.46 -1.42 -3.12
C GLN A 21 -28.63 -0.52 -3.49
N ALA A 22 -28.45 0.78 -3.30
CA ALA A 22 -29.43 1.77 -3.74
C ALA A 22 -29.10 2.19 -5.18
N VAL A 23 -30.12 2.22 -6.01
CA VAL A 23 -30.02 2.55 -7.43
C VAL A 23 -31.03 3.63 -7.76
N VAL A 24 -30.55 4.72 -8.35
CA VAL A 24 -31.38 5.85 -8.80
C VAL A 24 -31.17 6.05 -10.29
N VAL A 25 -32.25 6.14 -11.04
CA VAL A 25 -32.23 6.53 -12.46
C VAL A 25 -32.75 7.96 -12.57
N CYS A 26 -32.01 8.85 -13.18
CA CYS A 26 -32.40 10.25 -13.34
C CYS A 26 -31.97 10.83 -14.69
N GLY A 27 -32.57 11.94 -15.05
CA GLY A 27 -32.15 12.79 -16.15
C GLY A 27 -30.95 13.67 -15.80
N HIS A 28 -30.36 14.36 -16.77
CA HIS A 28 -29.26 15.30 -16.58
C HIS A 28 -29.66 16.55 -15.76
N ASP A 29 -30.95 16.86 -15.70
CA ASP A 29 -31.56 17.91 -14.86
C ASP A 29 -31.76 17.50 -13.40
N SER A 30 -31.29 16.30 -13.05
CA SER A 30 -31.50 15.69 -11.74
C SER A 30 -32.94 15.25 -11.44
N GLN A 31 -33.85 15.25 -12.40
CA GLN A 31 -35.18 14.68 -12.23
C GLN A 31 -35.07 13.16 -12.02
N VAL A 32 -35.58 12.66 -10.93
CA VAL A 32 -35.61 11.23 -10.61
C VAL A 32 -36.70 10.54 -11.44
N LEU A 33 -36.30 9.57 -12.25
CA LEU A 33 -37.20 8.76 -13.08
C LEU A 33 -37.68 7.53 -12.34
N ALA A 34 -36.75 6.87 -11.58
CA ALA A 34 -37.06 5.70 -10.76
C ALA A 34 -36.02 5.47 -9.71
N ARG A 35 -36.41 4.71 -8.66
CA ARG A 35 -35.53 4.24 -7.60
C ARG A 35 -35.76 2.75 -7.38
N LYS A 36 -34.69 2.03 -7.01
CA LYS A 36 -34.76 0.62 -6.65
C LYS A 36 -33.68 0.27 -5.64
N THR A 37 -34.03 -0.52 -4.66
CA THR A 37 -33.07 -1.11 -3.74
C THR A 37 -33.02 -2.61 -3.96
N VAL A 38 -31.82 -3.18 -4.10
CA VAL A 38 -31.59 -4.60 -4.28
C VAL A 38 -30.62 -5.14 -3.24
N LYS A 39 -30.60 -6.46 -3.07
CA LYS A 39 -29.59 -7.10 -2.20
C LYS A 39 -28.20 -6.95 -2.81
N ALA A 40 -27.16 -6.79 -1.97
CA ALA A 40 -25.77 -6.62 -2.41
C ALA A 40 -25.18 -7.96 -2.91
N ARG A 41 -25.73 -8.51 -3.96
CA ARG A 41 -25.32 -9.75 -4.62
C ARG A 41 -24.92 -9.49 -6.05
N ALA A 42 -23.81 -10.09 -6.50
CA ALA A 42 -23.28 -9.87 -7.85
C ALA A 42 -24.32 -10.18 -8.94
N TRP A 43 -25.12 -11.22 -8.79
CA TRP A 43 -26.15 -11.62 -9.76
C TRP A 43 -27.39 -10.74 -9.79
N GLU A 44 -27.58 -9.85 -8.82
CA GLU A 44 -28.65 -8.84 -8.84
C GLU A 44 -28.27 -7.63 -9.72
N LEU A 45 -26.98 -7.41 -9.96
CA LEU A 45 -26.48 -6.24 -10.69
C LEU A 45 -26.90 -6.25 -12.17
N GLY A 46 -26.83 -7.42 -12.82
CA GLY A 46 -27.28 -7.54 -14.22
C GLY A 46 -28.76 -7.15 -14.42
N PRO A 47 -29.69 -7.84 -13.73
CA PRO A 47 -31.11 -7.51 -13.77
C PRO A 47 -31.44 -6.04 -13.40
N VAL A 48 -30.63 -5.45 -12.50
CA VAL A 48 -30.83 -4.04 -12.12
C VAL A 48 -30.41 -3.08 -13.22
N LEU A 49 -29.33 -3.36 -13.95
CA LEU A 49 -28.92 -2.56 -15.10
C LEU A 49 -29.93 -2.67 -16.25
N ASP A 50 -30.45 -3.88 -16.50
CA ASP A 50 -31.49 -4.12 -17.50
C ASP A 50 -32.79 -3.37 -17.14
N TRP A 51 -33.19 -3.41 -15.86
CA TRP A 51 -34.31 -2.62 -15.35
C TRP A 51 -34.10 -1.12 -15.54
N ALA A 52 -32.89 -0.60 -15.21
CA ALA A 52 -32.59 0.83 -15.35
C ALA A 52 -32.63 1.28 -16.81
N ARG A 53 -32.13 0.46 -17.74
CA ARG A 53 -32.26 0.70 -19.20
C ARG A 53 -33.71 0.75 -19.62
N GLY A 54 -34.56 -0.20 -19.24
CA GLY A 54 -35.96 -0.21 -19.55
C GLY A 54 -36.72 0.98 -18.96
N VAL A 55 -36.32 1.54 -17.81
CA VAL A 55 -36.86 2.80 -17.26
C VAL A 55 -36.47 3.96 -18.18
N ALA A 56 -35.18 4.06 -18.54
CA ALA A 56 -34.66 5.13 -19.40
C ALA A 56 -35.38 5.17 -20.76
N GLU A 57 -35.53 4.03 -21.42
CA GLU A 57 -36.22 3.90 -22.73
C GLU A 57 -37.68 4.35 -22.65
N ARG A 58 -38.42 3.98 -21.61
CA ARG A 58 -39.79 4.43 -21.39
C ARG A 58 -39.93 5.95 -21.17
N CYS A 59 -38.84 6.56 -20.67
CA CYS A 59 -38.77 8.01 -20.46
C CYS A 59 -38.15 8.77 -21.66
N GLY A 60 -37.91 8.10 -22.80
CA GLY A 60 -37.42 8.72 -24.03
C GLY A 60 -35.91 8.86 -24.15
N PHE A 61 -35.15 8.22 -23.28
CA PHE A 61 -33.69 8.17 -23.37
C PHE A 61 -33.22 7.02 -24.28
N VAL A 62 -32.06 7.18 -24.92
CA VAL A 62 -31.48 6.18 -25.84
C VAL A 62 -30.85 5.02 -25.08
N GLY A 63 -30.35 5.27 -23.87
CA GLY A 63 -29.69 4.28 -23.05
C GLY A 63 -29.37 4.81 -21.64
N VAL A 64 -28.42 4.22 -21.01
CA VAL A 64 -27.97 4.60 -19.65
C VAL A 64 -26.46 4.75 -19.55
N THR A 65 -26.02 5.68 -18.71
CA THR A 65 -24.64 5.78 -18.22
C THR A 65 -24.65 5.53 -16.71
N VAL A 66 -23.85 4.57 -16.27
CA VAL A 66 -23.81 4.13 -14.86
C VAL A 66 -22.67 4.82 -14.11
N GLY A 67 -22.97 5.37 -12.95
CA GLY A 67 -22.01 5.93 -12.01
C GLY A 67 -21.98 5.20 -10.68
N CYS A 68 -20.80 4.98 -10.12
CA CYS A 68 -20.63 4.44 -8.78
C CYS A 68 -19.39 4.98 -8.09
N GLU A 69 -19.29 4.79 -6.77
CA GLU A 69 -18.03 4.97 -6.05
C GLU A 69 -17.14 3.72 -6.20
N PRO A 70 -15.82 3.85 -6.53
CA PRO A 70 -14.93 2.71 -6.65
C PRO A 70 -14.42 2.24 -5.28
N THR A 71 -15.34 1.92 -4.37
CA THR A 71 -15.04 1.36 -3.07
C THR A 71 -14.98 -0.17 -3.12
N GLY A 72 -13.93 -0.77 -2.52
CA GLY A 72 -13.74 -2.21 -2.52
C GLY A 72 -13.60 -2.82 -3.92
N HIS A 73 -14.15 -4.02 -4.13
CA HIS A 73 -14.09 -4.77 -5.40
C HIS A 73 -15.41 -4.77 -6.19
N ARG A 74 -16.51 -4.32 -5.60
CA ARG A 74 -17.84 -4.42 -6.21
C ARG A 74 -17.99 -3.65 -7.50
N TRP A 75 -17.37 -2.48 -7.57
CA TRP A 75 -17.39 -1.67 -8.79
C TRP A 75 -16.81 -2.40 -10.00
N MET A 76 -15.78 -3.27 -9.80
CA MET A 76 -15.22 -4.08 -10.89
C MET A 76 -16.24 -5.09 -11.42
N VAL A 77 -17.04 -5.68 -10.53
CA VAL A 77 -18.13 -6.58 -10.91
C VAL A 77 -19.19 -5.84 -11.70
N VAL A 78 -19.60 -4.64 -11.22
CA VAL A 78 -20.56 -3.79 -11.97
C VAL A 78 -19.99 -3.41 -13.32
N ASN A 79 -18.72 -3.02 -13.39
CA ASN A 79 -18.06 -2.67 -14.64
C ASN A 79 -18.04 -3.83 -15.64
N GLN A 80 -17.67 -5.02 -15.20
CA GLN A 80 -17.68 -6.24 -16.04
C GLN A 80 -19.08 -6.52 -16.60
N ILE A 81 -20.10 -6.43 -15.75
CA ILE A 81 -21.50 -6.65 -16.15
C ILE A 81 -22.00 -5.54 -17.08
N ALA A 82 -21.60 -4.29 -16.84
CA ALA A 82 -21.95 -3.15 -17.70
C ALA A 82 -21.34 -3.30 -19.10
N VAL A 83 -20.04 -3.64 -19.18
CA VAL A 83 -19.34 -3.91 -20.45
C VAL A 83 -20.04 -5.02 -21.26
N GLN A 84 -20.41 -6.14 -20.62
CA GLN A 84 -21.15 -7.23 -21.28
C GLN A 84 -22.50 -6.79 -21.86
N ARG A 85 -23.07 -5.69 -21.38
CA ARG A 85 -24.34 -5.10 -21.81
C ARG A 85 -24.19 -3.89 -22.71
N GLY A 86 -22.97 -3.53 -23.09
CA GLY A 86 -22.68 -2.31 -23.85
C GLY A 86 -23.04 -1.02 -23.10
N ILE A 87 -23.04 -1.07 -21.76
CA ILE A 87 -23.32 0.07 -20.89
C ILE A 87 -22.00 0.71 -20.44
N THR A 88 -21.91 2.03 -20.57
CA THR A 88 -20.77 2.80 -20.05
C THR A 88 -20.87 2.94 -18.53
N LEU A 89 -19.78 2.60 -17.84
CA LEU A 89 -19.61 2.85 -16.41
C LEU A 89 -18.53 3.91 -16.18
N VAL A 90 -18.82 4.86 -15.30
CA VAL A 90 -17.90 5.88 -14.81
C VAL A 90 -17.84 5.85 -13.28
N CYS A 91 -16.72 6.27 -12.71
CA CYS A 91 -16.53 6.33 -11.27
C CYS A 91 -16.51 7.77 -10.76
N VAL A 92 -17.07 7.98 -9.58
CA VAL A 92 -17.02 9.24 -8.85
C VAL A 92 -16.06 9.10 -7.67
N ASN A 93 -15.22 10.13 -7.45
CA ASN A 93 -14.29 10.10 -6.33
C ASN A 93 -15.06 10.17 -4.98
N PRO A 94 -14.85 9.23 -4.04
CA PRO A 94 -15.55 9.20 -2.75
C PRO A 94 -15.47 10.52 -1.97
N MET A 95 -14.35 11.24 -2.09
CA MET A 95 -14.20 12.54 -1.44
C MET A 95 -15.11 13.61 -2.04
N LEU A 96 -15.45 13.52 -3.33
CA LEU A 96 -16.40 14.45 -3.97
C LEU A 96 -17.83 14.16 -3.50
N VAL A 97 -18.20 12.89 -3.37
CA VAL A 97 -19.53 12.50 -2.83
C VAL A 97 -19.70 13.01 -1.40
N GLY A 98 -18.66 12.83 -0.55
CA GLY A 98 -18.67 13.35 0.82
C GLY A 98 -18.83 14.88 0.88
N ARG A 99 -18.13 15.62 0.00
CA ARG A 99 -18.25 17.09 -0.07
C ARG A 99 -19.57 17.55 -0.64
N ALA A 100 -20.08 16.87 -1.66
CA ALA A 100 -21.38 17.19 -2.22
C ALA A 100 -22.48 17.01 -1.18
N ARG A 101 -22.40 15.95 -0.36
CA ARG A 101 -23.32 15.73 0.76
C ARG A 101 -23.25 16.87 1.78
N GLU A 102 -22.04 17.29 2.17
CA GLU A 102 -21.86 18.42 3.10
C GLU A 102 -22.38 19.74 2.53
N ALA A 103 -22.30 19.94 1.21
CA ALA A 103 -22.76 21.16 0.55
C ALA A 103 -24.29 21.22 0.38
N GLU A 104 -24.96 20.07 0.21
CA GLU A 104 -26.43 20.01 0.05
C GLU A 104 -27.17 20.05 1.39
N ASP A 105 -26.59 19.43 2.40
CA ASP A 105 -27.23 19.27 3.69
C ASP A 105 -26.19 19.41 4.80
N TYR A 106 -26.15 20.58 5.41
CA TYR A 106 -25.24 20.89 6.53
C TYR A 106 -25.38 19.96 7.73
N THR A 107 -26.41 19.11 7.76
CA THR A 107 -26.67 18.14 8.83
C THR A 107 -25.80 16.90 8.76
N ARG A 108 -25.10 16.67 7.64
CA ARG A 108 -24.33 15.43 7.35
C ARG A 108 -25.15 14.15 7.34
N ASP A 109 -26.46 14.28 7.16
CA ASP A 109 -27.36 13.15 7.11
C ASP A 109 -27.01 12.21 5.94
N LYS A 110 -26.82 10.93 6.25
CA LYS A 110 -26.38 9.91 5.32
C LYS A 110 -27.43 8.84 5.12
N SER A 111 -27.83 8.63 3.87
CA SER A 111 -28.60 7.46 3.46
C SER A 111 -28.10 6.95 2.12
N ASP A 112 -28.22 5.64 1.88
CA ASP A 112 -27.79 5.00 0.64
C ASP A 112 -28.49 5.61 -0.58
N ASP A 113 -29.77 5.98 -0.45
CA ASP A 113 -30.55 6.65 -1.51
C ASP A 113 -30.02 8.06 -1.83
N LYS A 114 -29.65 8.85 -0.80
CA LYS A 114 -29.03 10.15 -0.99
C LYS A 114 -27.68 10.01 -1.67
N ASP A 115 -26.87 9.04 -1.27
CA ASP A 115 -25.55 8.79 -1.88
C ASP A 115 -25.66 8.36 -3.34
N ALA A 116 -26.60 7.47 -3.69
CA ALA A 116 -26.87 7.09 -5.08
C ALA A 116 -27.29 8.29 -5.93
N MET A 117 -28.13 9.18 -5.38
CA MET A 117 -28.56 10.40 -6.07
C MET A 117 -27.39 11.39 -6.27
N LEU A 118 -26.54 11.58 -5.24
CA LEU A 118 -25.37 12.43 -5.34
C LEU A 118 -24.37 11.92 -6.38
N ILE A 119 -24.17 10.60 -6.44
CA ILE A 119 -23.35 9.97 -7.48
C ILE A 119 -23.92 10.32 -8.87
N ALA A 120 -25.22 10.15 -9.09
CA ALA A 120 -25.85 10.45 -10.37
C ALA A 120 -25.69 11.94 -10.76
N ARG A 121 -25.87 12.88 -9.83
CA ARG A 121 -25.67 14.32 -10.06
C ARG A 121 -24.24 14.68 -10.40
N LEU A 122 -23.26 14.09 -9.70
CA LEU A 122 -21.84 14.31 -9.97
C LEU A 122 -21.47 13.78 -11.36
N VAL A 123 -22.06 12.66 -11.80
CA VAL A 123 -21.90 12.15 -13.17
C VAL A 123 -22.50 13.14 -14.18
N ALA A 124 -23.72 13.66 -13.95
CA ALA A 124 -24.35 14.67 -14.82
C ALA A 124 -23.48 15.92 -14.98
N GLN A 125 -22.80 16.32 -13.90
CA GLN A 125 -21.87 17.45 -13.89
C GLN A 125 -20.48 17.13 -14.45
N LEU A 126 -20.24 15.92 -14.96
CA LEU A 126 -18.97 15.41 -15.45
C LEU A 126 -17.85 15.38 -14.38
N HIS A 127 -18.22 15.34 -13.10
CA HIS A 127 -17.31 15.16 -11.97
C HIS A 127 -17.01 13.67 -11.72
N CYS A 128 -16.74 12.95 -12.80
CA CYS A 128 -16.47 11.52 -12.84
C CYS A 128 -15.23 11.22 -13.67
N TYR A 129 -14.82 9.98 -13.70
CA TYR A 129 -13.72 9.50 -14.54
C TYR A 129 -14.01 8.06 -14.99
N VAL A 130 -13.38 7.65 -16.08
CA VAL A 130 -13.44 6.26 -16.55
C VAL A 130 -12.53 5.42 -15.66
N PRO A 131 -13.06 4.36 -15.02
CA PRO A 131 -12.21 3.46 -14.26
C PRO A 131 -11.32 2.66 -15.20
N GLU A 132 -10.08 2.48 -14.79
CA GLU A 132 -9.12 1.67 -15.52
C GLU A 132 -9.37 0.19 -15.26
N CYS A 133 -9.53 -0.59 -16.32
CA CYS A 133 -9.49 -2.04 -16.29
C CYS A 133 -8.05 -2.50 -16.50
N ALA A 134 -7.41 -2.97 -15.46
CA ALA A 134 -6.07 -3.53 -15.57
C ALA A 134 -6.12 -4.86 -16.34
N GLU A 135 -5.14 -5.11 -17.21
CA GLU A 135 -4.88 -6.42 -17.77
C GLU A 135 -4.58 -7.44 -16.66
N GLU A 136 -4.75 -8.73 -16.95
CA GLU A 136 -4.67 -9.81 -15.96
C GLU A 136 -3.34 -9.80 -15.19
N THR A 137 -2.22 -9.64 -15.89
CA THR A 137 -0.88 -9.64 -15.27
C THR A 137 -0.71 -8.48 -14.29
N TRP A 138 -1.15 -7.26 -14.66
CA TRP A 138 -1.15 -6.09 -13.78
C TRP A 138 -2.11 -6.25 -12.61
N ALA A 139 -3.28 -6.84 -12.84
CA ALA A 139 -4.24 -7.13 -11.78
C ALA A 139 -3.68 -8.16 -10.78
N ARG A 140 -2.99 -9.21 -11.26
CA ARG A 140 -2.28 -10.20 -10.45
C ARG A 140 -1.21 -9.52 -9.59
N LEU A 141 -0.37 -8.67 -10.17
CA LEU A 141 0.64 -7.92 -9.43
C LEU A 141 0.03 -7.06 -8.32
N ARG A 142 -1.08 -6.39 -8.60
CA ARG A 142 -1.81 -5.57 -7.62
C ARG A 142 -2.32 -6.38 -6.43
N GLN A 143 -2.88 -7.56 -6.66
CA GLN A 143 -3.36 -8.46 -5.60
C GLN A 143 -2.21 -8.97 -4.73
N LEU A 144 -1.09 -9.36 -5.35
CA LEU A 144 0.12 -9.77 -4.66
C LEU A 144 0.71 -8.63 -3.82
N GLY A 145 0.77 -7.40 -4.37
CA GLY A 145 1.21 -6.21 -3.65
C GLY A 145 0.35 -5.90 -2.43
N ALA A 146 -0.98 -5.98 -2.57
CA ALA A 146 -1.90 -5.81 -1.45
C ALA A 146 -1.67 -6.86 -0.35
N ARG A 147 -1.45 -8.14 -0.74
CA ARG A 147 -1.13 -9.22 0.20
C ARG A 147 0.21 -8.98 0.89
N ARG A 148 1.23 -8.55 0.14
CA ARG A 148 2.55 -8.20 0.69
C ARG A 148 2.45 -7.12 1.77
N GLU A 149 1.75 -6.01 1.51
CA GLU A 149 1.61 -4.91 2.48
C GLU A 149 0.91 -5.37 3.77
N ARG A 150 -0.08 -6.22 3.66
CA ARG A 150 -0.71 -6.82 4.83
C ARG A 150 0.29 -7.65 5.65
N LEU A 151 1.05 -8.54 5.01
CA LEU A 151 2.06 -9.37 5.67
C LEU A 151 3.18 -8.54 6.31
N VAL A 152 3.63 -7.45 5.67
CA VAL A 152 4.60 -6.52 6.27
C VAL A 152 4.05 -5.87 7.53
N THR A 153 2.78 -5.46 7.51
CA THR A 153 2.12 -4.88 8.69
C THR A 153 1.99 -5.91 9.82
N GLU A 154 1.56 -7.12 9.51
CA GLU A 154 1.44 -8.24 10.45
C GLU A 154 2.80 -8.58 11.06
N ALA A 155 3.86 -8.70 10.25
CA ALA A 155 5.22 -8.96 10.74
C ALA A 155 5.72 -7.86 11.69
N THR A 156 5.45 -6.59 11.36
CA THR A 156 5.81 -5.45 12.23
C THR A 156 5.05 -5.51 13.55
N ALA A 157 3.75 -5.80 13.52
CA ALA A 157 2.94 -5.93 14.72
C ALA A 157 3.43 -7.09 15.62
N CYS A 158 3.82 -8.23 15.04
CA CYS A 158 4.42 -9.34 15.79
C CYS A 158 5.71 -8.91 16.51
N VAL A 159 6.60 -8.18 15.81
CA VAL A 159 7.86 -7.70 16.42
C VAL A 159 7.59 -6.74 17.59
N GLN A 160 6.63 -5.81 17.43
CA GLN A 160 6.26 -4.90 18.51
C GLN A 160 5.69 -5.66 19.72
N GLN A 161 4.77 -6.59 19.48
CA GLN A 161 4.21 -7.43 20.56
C GLN A 161 5.28 -8.27 21.26
N LEU A 162 6.21 -8.88 20.49
CA LEU A 162 7.33 -9.64 21.08
C LEU A 162 8.20 -8.76 21.97
N ARG A 163 8.51 -7.54 21.50
CA ARG A 163 9.30 -6.58 22.28
C ARG A 163 8.61 -6.28 23.59
N ASP A 164 7.35 -5.86 23.58
CA ASP A 164 6.58 -5.49 24.76
C ASP A 164 6.49 -6.66 25.76
N LEU A 165 6.24 -7.88 25.27
CA LEU A 165 6.15 -9.06 26.12
C LEU A 165 7.49 -9.43 26.76
N LEU A 166 8.60 -9.29 26.00
CA LEU A 166 9.95 -9.58 26.52
C LEU A 166 10.43 -8.47 27.46
N GLU A 167 10.13 -7.21 27.18
CA GLU A 167 10.42 -6.10 28.10
C GLU A 167 9.71 -6.31 29.46
N CYS A 168 8.48 -6.79 29.44
CA CYS A 168 7.74 -7.12 30.65
C CYS A 168 8.32 -8.33 31.39
N ALA A 169 8.57 -9.43 30.67
CA ALA A 169 8.82 -10.72 31.28
C ALA A 169 10.30 -11.08 31.45
N TRP A 170 11.16 -10.64 30.52
CA TRP A 170 12.56 -11.01 30.43
C TRP A 170 13.38 -10.01 29.62
N PRO A 171 13.54 -8.76 30.14
CA PRO A 171 14.16 -7.66 29.37
C PRO A 171 15.61 -7.92 29.00
N ALA A 172 16.39 -8.64 29.83
CA ALA A 172 17.80 -8.92 29.57
C ALA A 172 18.06 -9.60 28.22
N VAL A 173 17.10 -10.38 27.66
CA VAL A 173 17.27 -11.02 26.37
C VAL A 173 17.33 -10.02 25.21
N LEU A 174 16.68 -8.86 25.34
CA LEU A 174 16.67 -7.84 24.28
C LEU A 174 18.05 -7.18 24.12
N GLU A 175 18.88 -7.16 25.15
CA GLU A 175 20.22 -6.60 25.13
C GLU A 175 21.29 -7.58 24.61
N ALA A 176 20.94 -8.87 24.46
CA ALA A 176 21.86 -9.88 23.95
C ALA A 176 22.32 -9.65 22.50
N ALA A 177 21.67 -8.75 21.76
CA ALA A 177 22.05 -8.34 20.42
C ALA A 177 21.68 -6.88 20.18
N SER A 178 22.49 -6.14 19.40
CA SER A 178 22.20 -4.74 19.05
C SER A 178 20.92 -4.56 18.22
N LYS A 179 20.58 -5.56 17.41
CA LYS A 179 19.35 -5.65 16.63
C LYS A 179 18.77 -7.07 16.78
N PRO A 180 18.08 -7.35 17.88
CA PRO A 180 17.68 -8.71 18.22
C PRO A 180 16.83 -9.37 17.14
N PHE A 181 15.79 -8.70 16.65
CA PHE A 181 14.86 -9.25 15.66
C PHE A 181 15.45 -9.41 14.23
N ASP A 182 16.59 -8.76 13.95
CA ASP A 182 17.34 -8.92 12.69
C ASP A 182 18.42 -10.02 12.80
N ALA A 183 18.69 -10.51 14.00
CA ALA A 183 19.75 -11.49 14.26
C ALA A 183 19.19 -12.92 14.34
N ALA A 184 19.40 -13.71 13.29
CA ALA A 184 18.90 -15.09 13.23
C ALA A 184 19.33 -15.95 14.42
N ASN A 185 20.56 -15.75 14.95
CA ASN A 185 21.05 -16.44 16.14
C ASN A 185 20.24 -16.09 17.39
N TRP A 186 19.86 -14.83 17.53
CA TRP A 186 19.00 -14.39 18.61
C TRP A 186 17.58 -14.97 18.47
N CYS A 187 17.01 -14.93 17.26
CA CYS A 187 15.68 -15.50 16.99
C CYS A 187 15.65 -17.01 17.28
N ALA A 188 16.68 -17.74 16.85
CA ALA A 188 16.81 -19.17 17.14
C ALA A 188 16.96 -19.45 18.64
N GLY A 189 17.77 -18.65 19.33
CA GLY A 189 17.92 -18.76 20.79
C GLY A 189 16.62 -18.46 21.53
N LEU A 190 15.91 -17.41 21.12
CA LEU A 190 14.59 -17.08 21.68
C LEU A 190 13.59 -18.23 21.46
N ALA A 191 13.55 -18.82 20.27
CA ALA A 191 12.69 -19.96 19.99
C ALA A 191 12.98 -21.15 20.90
N VAL A 192 14.27 -21.51 21.08
CA VAL A 192 14.70 -22.58 21.98
C VAL A 192 14.25 -22.30 23.42
N VAL A 193 14.41 -21.06 23.90
CA VAL A 193 14.00 -20.68 25.25
C VAL A 193 12.50 -20.76 25.43
N LEU A 194 11.74 -20.10 24.56
CA LEU A 194 10.26 -20.02 24.66
C LEU A 194 9.60 -21.39 24.52
N GLU A 195 10.19 -22.32 23.77
CA GLU A 195 9.66 -23.67 23.63
C GLU A 195 9.87 -24.53 24.88
N ARG A 196 10.92 -24.26 25.68
CA ARG A 196 11.39 -25.18 26.73
C ARG A 196 11.44 -24.61 28.14
N CYS A 197 11.23 -23.28 28.27
CA CYS A 197 11.36 -22.63 29.58
C CYS A 197 10.15 -22.81 30.51
N GLU A 198 8.99 -23.19 29.96
CA GLU A 198 7.73 -23.27 30.73
C GLU A 198 7.47 -22.02 31.61
N GLY A 199 7.81 -20.84 31.06
CA GLY A 199 7.71 -19.57 31.76
C GLY A 199 8.89 -19.22 32.69
N HIS A 200 9.93 -20.06 32.77
CA HIS A 200 11.08 -19.89 33.63
C HIS A 200 12.41 -20.04 32.87
N PRO A 201 12.95 -18.98 32.24
CA PRO A 201 14.19 -19.05 31.47
C PRO A 201 15.38 -19.69 32.24
N GLN A 202 15.45 -19.47 33.55
CA GLN A 202 16.48 -19.98 34.45
C GLN A 202 16.61 -21.52 34.40
N ARG A 203 15.55 -22.24 34.03
CA ARG A 203 15.61 -23.70 33.89
C ARG A 203 16.63 -24.15 32.85
N LEU A 204 16.80 -23.35 31.77
CA LEU A 204 17.74 -23.68 30.71
C LEU A 204 19.22 -23.43 31.13
N ALA A 205 19.47 -22.58 32.12
CA ALA A 205 20.80 -22.34 32.63
C ALA A 205 21.46 -23.64 33.18
N ARG A 206 20.64 -24.56 33.70
CA ARG A 206 21.10 -25.87 34.17
C ARG A 206 21.63 -26.78 33.05
N TRP A 207 21.38 -26.46 31.81
CA TRP A 207 21.91 -27.24 30.67
C TRP A 207 23.41 -27.02 30.46
N GLY A 208 23.93 -25.90 30.92
CA GLY A 208 25.26 -25.41 30.55
C GLY A 208 25.30 -24.82 29.15
N LEU A 209 26.27 -23.95 28.90
CA LEU A 209 26.42 -23.21 27.66
C LEU A 209 26.50 -24.13 26.42
N ALA A 210 27.29 -25.20 26.50
CA ALA A 210 27.50 -26.10 25.35
C ALA A 210 26.22 -26.77 24.84
N ARG A 211 25.35 -27.22 25.75
CA ARG A 211 24.06 -27.81 25.37
C ARG A 211 23.08 -26.78 24.85
N PHE A 212 23.07 -25.58 25.44
CA PHE A 212 22.26 -24.47 24.96
C PHE A 212 22.69 -24.06 23.55
N GLU A 213 23.99 -23.86 23.32
CA GLU A 213 24.57 -23.54 22.01
C GLU A 213 24.18 -24.60 20.95
N ALA A 214 24.33 -25.89 21.29
CA ALA A 214 23.97 -26.98 20.39
C ALA A 214 22.46 -26.95 20.01
N ALA A 215 21.60 -26.59 20.95
CA ALA A 215 20.15 -26.43 20.68
C ALA A 215 19.88 -25.25 19.75
N VAL A 216 20.52 -24.10 19.96
CA VAL A 216 20.40 -22.91 19.09
C VAL A 216 20.91 -23.22 17.69
N ILE A 217 22.05 -23.90 17.56
CA ILE A 217 22.60 -24.28 16.23
C ILE A 217 21.62 -25.15 15.45
N ARG A 218 20.94 -26.09 16.07
CA ARG A 218 19.92 -26.93 15.41
C ARG A 218 18.69 -26.13 14.95
N GLU A 219 18.38 -25.03 15.63
CA GLU A 219 17.24 -24.16 15.29
C GLU A 219 17.59 -23.13 14.21
N LEU A 220 18.88 -22.77 14.04
CA LEU A 220 19.35 -21.73 13.10
C LEU A 220 18.81 -21.85 11.66
N PRO A 221 18.77 -23.06 11.02
CA PRO A 221 18.28 -23.17 9.65
C PRO A 221 16.85 -22.68 9.47
N ARG A 222 16.00 -22.85 10.48
CA ARG A 222 14.61 -22.36 10.48
C ARG A 222 14.51 -20.82 10.47
N TRP A 223 15.61 -20.12 10.77
CA TRP A 223 15.75 -18.67 10.79
C TRP A 223 16.62 -18.13 9.64
N GLY A 224 16.91 -18.98 8.64
CA GLY A 224 17.66 -18.59 7.45
C GLY A 224 19.16 -18.38 7.67
N ALA A 225 19.75 -18.97 8.70
CA ALA A 225 21.17 -18.89 8.96
C ALA A 225 21.78 -20.27 9.24
N GLN A 226 23.05 -20.45 8.84
CA GLN A 226 23.84 -21.66 9.13
C GLN A 226 25.01 -21.35 10.07
N ARG A 227 25.49 -20.09 10.05
CA ARG A 227 26.68 -19.68 10.81
C ARG A 227 26.29 -19.25 12.21
N ARG A 228 26.88 -19.92 13.23
CA ARG A 228 26.76 -19.50 14.63
C ARG A 228 27.45 -18.18 14.89
N ARG A 229 26.85 -17.33 15.70
CA ARG A 229 27.45 -16.12 16.28
C ARG A 229 27.53 -16.30 17.79
N ARG A 230 28.68 -16.89 18.25
CA ARG A 230 28.91 -17.31 19.62
C ARG A 230 28.62 -16.20 20.63
N ARG A 231 29.09 -14.99 20.39
CA ARG A 231 28.85 -13.82 21.26
C ARG A 231 27.35 -13.59 21.56
N ILE A 232 26.46 -13.75 20.59
CA ILE A 232 25.02 -13.56 20.79
C ILE A 232 24.46 -14.70 21.64
N ILE A 233 24.90 -15.95 21.37
CA ILE A 233 24.42 -17.14 22.10
C ILE A 233 24.88 -17.07 23.54
N GLU A 234 26.13 -16.69 23.81
CA GLU A 234 26.69 -16.50 25.16
C GLU A 234 25.93 -15.41 25.92
N ALA A 235 25.67 -14.25 25.27
CA ALA A 235 24.91 -13.16 25.89
C ALA A 235 23.47 -13.60 26.24
N MET A 236 22.82 -14.36 25.35
CA MET A 236 21.51 -14.94 25.65
C MET A 236 21.56 -15.95 26.79
N PHE A 237 22.60 -16.77 26.86
CA PHE A 237 22.77 -17.72 27.94
C PHE A 237 22.97 -17.03 29.30
N VAL A 238 23.75 -15.94 29.34
CA VAL A 238 23.88 -15.09 30.55
C VAL A 238 22.52 -14.47 30.93
N ALA A 239 21.76 -14.01 29.97
CA ALA A 239 20.43 -13.44 30.22
C ALA A 239 19.43 -14.44 30.84
N LEU A 240 19.64 -15.76 30.71
CA LEU A 240 18.75 -16.79 31.31
C LEU A 240 18.60 -16.66 32.82
N ILE A 241 19.68 -16.26 33.52
CA ILE A 241 19.69 -16.15 34.97
C ILE A 241 19.31 -14.79 35.51
N ASP A 242 19.11 -13.82 34.64
CA ASP A 242 18.71 -12.48 35.04
C ASP A 242 17.33 -12.48 35.69
N PRO A 243 17.20 -11.94 36.92
CA PRO A 243 15.94 -11.96 37.67
C PRO A 243 14.98 -10.83 37.25
N VAL A 244 15.43 -9.83 36.49
CA VAL A 244 14.64 -8.64 36.16
C VAL A 244 13.45 -9.02 35.31
N GLY A 245 12.33 -8.39 35.61
CA GLY A 245 11.04 -8.57 34.93
C GLY A 245 9.88 -8.73 35.91
N VAL A 246 8.65 -8.61 35.44
CA VAL A 246 7.43 -8.72 36.25
C VAL A 246 7.12 -10.20 36.51
N MET A 247 7.51 -10.71 37.68
CA MET A 247 7.42 -12.14 38.01
C MET A 247 6.02 -12.72 37.87
N THR A 248 4.98 -11.99 38.28
CA THR A 248 3.57 -12.42 38.19
C THR A 248 3.08 -12.55 36.78
N GLN A 249 3.66 -11.80 35.82
CA GLN A 249 3.28 -11.81 34.40
C GLN A 249 4.18 -12.75 33.57
N ARG A 250 5.35 -13.13 34.09
CA ARG A 250 6.43 -13.80 33.33
C ARG A 250 5.94 -15.03 32.58
N ARG A 251 5.25 -15.95 33.26
CA ARG A 251 4.78 -17.20 32.65
C ARG A 251 3.83 -16.93 31.47
N GLY A 252 2.78 -16.14 31.69
CA GLY A 252 1.78 -15.83 30.65
C GLY A 252 2.36 -15.03 29.50
N ALA A 253 3.24 -14.06 29.78
CA ALA A 253 3.89 -13.26 28.75
C ALA A 253 4.82 -14.09 27.86
N LEU A 254 5.63 -14.99 28.43
CA LEU A 254 6.52 -15.87 27.66
C LEU A 254 5.73 -16.94 26.88
N GLU A 255 4.64 -17.46 27.44
CA GLU A 255 3.73 -18.35 26.71
C GLU A 255 3.09 -17.65 25.51
N ARG A 256 2.61 -16.43 25.69
CA ARG A 256 2.10 -15.59 24.59
C ARG A 256 3.19 -15.27 23.58
N ALA A 257 4.41 -14.91 24.03
CA ALA A 257 5.55 -14.62 23.16
C ALA A 257 5.91 -15.82 22.27
N ARG A 258 5.76 -17.05 22.75
CA ARG A 258 5.97 -18.27 21.95
C ARG A 258 4.98 -18.32 20.76
N GLY A 259 3.70 -18.05 21.01
CA GLY A 259 2.69 -18.00 19.94
C GLY A 259 3.00 -16.90 18.91
N VAL A 260 3.26 -15.67 19.39
CA VAL A 260 3.60 -14.53 18.52
C VAL A 260 4.87 -14.76 17.71
N LEU A 261 5.89 -15.45 18.28
CA LEU A 261 7.11 -15.82 17.55
C LEU A 261 6.82 -16.82 16.42
N ALA A 262 5.93 -17.77 16.64
CA ALA A 262 5.50 -18.72 15.62
C ALA A 262 4.73 -18.01 14.49
N ASP A 263 3.80 -17.10 14.82
CA ASP A 263 3.07 -16.28 13.87
C ASP A 263 4.00 -15.40 13.06
N TRP A 264 4.98 -14.77 13.68
CA TRP A 264 5.99 -13.95 13.00
C TRP A 264 6.81 -14.76 12.00
N ARG A 265 7.29 -15.95 12.37
CA ARG A 265 8.02 -16.84 11.48
C ARG A 265 7.18 -17.26 10.29
N TRP A 266 5.94 -17.67 10.55
CA TRP A 266 4.99 -18.01 9.49
C TRP A 266 4.75 -16.84 8.53
N THR A 267 4.53 -15.64 9.08
CA THR A 267 4.32 -14.40 8.31
C THR A 267 5.53 -14.07 7.44
N LYS A 268 6.76 -14.20 7.97
CA LYS A 268 8.01 -14.01 7.19
C LYS A 268 8.12 -15.00 6.03
N THR A 269 7.79 -16.27 6.24
CA THR A 269 7.80 -17.30 5.19
C THR A 269 6.79 -16.94 4.08
N ARG A 270 5.59 -16.55 4.45
CA ARG A 270 4.56 -16.13 3.49
C ARG A 270 4.95 -14.85 2.74
N LEU A 271 5.57 -13.92 3.45
CA LEU A 271 6.08 -12.68 2.84
C LEU A 271 7.13 -12.99 1.77
N ALA A 272 8.08 -13.86 2.06
CA ALA A 272 9.09 -14.29 1.08
C ALA A 272 8.45 -14.95 -0.16
N GLN A 273 7.49 -15.85 0.03
CA GLN A 273 6.75 -16.49 -1.07
C GLN A 273 6.04 -15.46 -1.96
N VAL A 274 5.31 -14.52 -1.35
CA VAL A 274 4.61 -13.46 -2.11
C VAL A 274 5.60 -12.57 -2.85
N GLN A 275 6.75 -12.27 -2.26
CA GLN A 275 7.80 -11.48 -2.92
C GLN A 275 8.38 -12.20 -4.14
N THR A 276 8.60 -13.52 -4.05
CA THR A 276 9.00 -14.34 -5.20
C THR A 276 7.97 -14.26 -6.33
N CYS A 277 6.69 -14.50 -6.03
CA CYS A 277 5.62 -14.39 -7.03
C CYS A 277 5.52 -12.98 -7.65
N MET A 278 5.78 -11.93 -6.87
CA MET A 278 5.78 -10.55 -7.41
C MET A 278 6.93 -10.31 -8.38
N VAL A 279 8.10 -10.90 -8.14
CA VAL A 279 9.24 -10.82 -9.06
C VAL A 279 8.97 -11.62 -10.33
N GLU A 280 8.40 -12.83 -10.22
CA GLU A 280 7.97 -13.63 -11.37
C GLU A 280 7.01 -12.84 -12.28
N VAL A 281 6.04 -12.12 -11.71
CA VAL A 281 5.14 -11.26 -12.49
C VAL A 281 5.88 -10.08 -13.11
N LEU A 282 6.89 -9.53 -12.44
CA LEU A 282 7.72 -8.46 -13.00
C LEU A 282 8.54 -8.97 -14.20
N ASP A 283 9.01 -10.22 -14.13
CA ASP A 283 9.70 -10.91 -15.23
C ASP A 283 8.74 -11.18 -16.41
N GLU A 284 7.51 -11.64 -16.13
CA GLU A 284 6.45 -11.81 -17.15
C GLU A 284 6.15 -10.49 -17.89
N LEU A 285 6.22 -9.34 -17.20
CA LEU A 285 6.06 -8.02 -17.79
C LEU A 285 7.30 -7.54 -18.58
N GLY A 286 8.42 -8.26 -18.53
CA GLY A 286 9.68 -7.88 -19.17
C GLY A 286 10.36 -6.65 -18.58
N LEU A 287 10.02 -6.27 -17.34
CA LEU A 287 10.47 -5.00 -16.74
C LEU A 287 11.59 -5.17 -15.69
N THR A 288 11.95 -6.38 -15.32
CA THR A 288 12.90 -6.65 -14.23
C THR A 288 14.26 -6.04 -14.51
N ASP A 289 14.87 -6.35 -15.66
CA ASP A 289 16.22 -5.89 -16.01
C ASP A 289 16.30 -4.37 -16.13
N TYR A 290 15.29 -3.76 -16.74
CA TYR A 290 15.22 -2.31 -16.88
C TYR A 290 15.12 -1.61 -15.53
N LEU A 291 14.24 -2.05 -14.65
CA LEU A 291 14.01 -1.39 -13.37
C LEU A 291 15.13 -1.65 -12.35
N THR A 292 15.71 -2.86 -12.35
CA THR A 292 16.83 -3.18 -11.47
C THR A 292 18.16 -2.55 -11.94
N SER A 293 18.22 -2.03 -13.15
CA SER A 293 19.34 -1.21 -13.62
C SER A 293 19.49 0.09 -12.81
N ILE A 294 18.41 0.56 -12.13
CA ILE A 294 18.49 1.70 -11.20
C ILE A 294 19.24 1.25 -9.94
N PRO A 295 20.45 1.75 -9.66
CA PRO A 295 21.21 1.33 -8.49
C PRO A 295 20.42 1.59 -7.19
N GLY A 296 20.31 0.53 -6.37
CA GLY A 296 19.59 0.57 -5.09
C GLY A 296 18.07 0.31 -5.18
N LEU A 297 17.53 0.02 -6.36
CA LEU A 297 16.17 -0.46 -6.53
C LEU A 297 16.19 -1.98 -6.73
N SER A 298 15.69 -2.74 -5.76
CA SER A 298 15.55 -4.19 -5.89
C SER A 298 14.33 -4.57 -6.73
N ALA A 299 14.32 -5.76 -7.32
CA ALA A 299 13.17 -6.30 -8.06
C ALA A 299 11.88 -6.29 -7.21
N VAL A 300 11.97 -6.68 -5.93
CA VAL A 300 10.84 -6.60 -4.99
C VAL A 300 10.38 -5.16 -4.77
N GLY A 301 11.30 -4.20 -4.69
CA GLY A 301 10.99 -2.78 -4.55
C GLY A 301 10.29 -2.22 -5.80
N ALA A 302 10.77 -2.57 -6.97
CA ALA A 302 10.16 -2.22 -8.27
C ALA A 302 8.75 -2.83 -8.38
N ALA A 303 8.61 -4.13 -8.13
CA ALA A 303 7.31 -4.82 -8.14
C ALA A 303 6.32 -4.22 -7.14
N ALA A 304 6.77 -3.82 -5.94
CA ALA A 304 5.91 -3.16 -4.95
C ALA A 304 5.42 -1.77 -5.40
N ILE A 305 6.24 -1.01 -6.11
CA ILE A 305 5.85 0.27 -6.70
C ILE A 305 4.85 0.04 -7.83
N LEU A 306 5.14 -0.90 -8.75
CA LEU A 306 4.29 -1.19 -9.89
C LEU A 306 2.95 -1.83 -9.49
N ALA A 307 2.91 -2.62 -8.43
CA ALA A 307 1.66 -3.14 -7.86
C ALA A 307 0.67 -2.03 -7.48
N GLU A 308 1.18 -0.88 -7.05
CA GLU A 308 0.35 0.27 -6.69
C GLU A 308 0.18 1.26 -7.85
N THR A 309 1.12 1.31 -8.78
CA THR A 309 1.06 2.14 -9.98
C THR A 309 0.10 1.54 -11.01
N GLY A 310 0.11 0.20 -11.21
CA GLY A 310 -0.39 -0.44 -12.42
C GLY A 310 0.56 -0.19 -13.59
N ASP A 311 0.08 -0.31 -14.82
CA ASP A 311 0.87 0.00 -16.00
C ASP A 311 1.33 1.47 -16.00
N PRO A 312 2.63 1.76 -16.03
CA PRO A 312 3.14 3.13 -16.12
C PRO A 312 2.74 3.86 -17.40
N ALA A 313 2.51 3.14 -18.51
CA ALA A 313 2.14 3.72 -19.80
C ALA A 313 0.78 4.44 -19.77
N ARG A 314 -0.08 4.15 -18.81
CA ARG A 314 -1.35 4.85 -18.59
C ARG A 314 -1.21 6.32 -18.14
N PHE A 315 -0.03 6.74 -17.74
CA PHE A 315 0.21 8.12 -17.33
C PHE A 315 0.86 8.90 -18.46
N ASP A 316 0.25 9.99 -18.85
CA ASP A 316 0.72 10.86 -19.94
C ASP A 316 2.12 11.45 -19.68
N SER A 317 2.58 11.43 -18.44
CA SER A 317 3.90 11.97 -18.06
C SER A 317 4.39 11.42 -16.72
N PRO A 318 5.73 11.45 -16.49
CA PRO A 318 6.31 11.12 -15.20
C PRO A 318 5.77 11.98 -14.04
N ARG A 319 5.36 13.23 -14.33
CA ARG A 319 4.75 14.13 -13.35
C ARG A 319 3.35 13.67 -12.92
N ALA A 320 2.58 13.09 -13.84
CA ALA A 320 1.27 12.52 -13.54
C ALA A 320 1.39 11.36 -12.54
N LEU A 321 2.38 10.48 -12.68
CA LEU A 321 2.65 9.41 -11.72
C LEU A 321 3.03 9.96 -10.32
N VAL A 322 3.87 11.00 -10.25
CA VAL A 322 4.22 11.66 -8.97
C VAL A 322 2.98 12.29 -8.32
N LYS A 323 2.09 12.90 -9.12
CA LYS A 323 0.81 13.44 -8.64
C LYS A 323 -0.10 12.32 -8.12
N HIS A 324 -0.17 11.19 -8.83
CA HIS A 324 -0.92 10.00 -8.42
C HIS A 324 -0.43 9.43 -7.07
N ALA A 325 0.89 9.50 -6.79
CA ALA A 325 1.46 9.14 -5.49
C ALA A 325 1.19 10.17 -4.38
N GLY A 326 0.73 11.37 -4.75
CA GLY A 326 0.54 12.49 -3.81
C GLY A 326 1.86 13.09 -3.30
N LEU A 327 2.92 12.97 -4.10
CA LEU A 327 4.25 13.53 -3.81
C LEU A 327 4.49 14.88 -4.50
N CYS A 328 3.56 15.38 -5.30
CA CYS A 328 3.66 16.69 -5.91
C CYS A 328 3.59 17.81 -4.84
N PRO A 329 4.37 18.89 -4.99
CA PRO A 329 4.23 20.06 -4.15
C PRO A 329 2.81 20.66 -4.28
N ARG A 330 2.31 21.19 -3.18
CA ARG A 330 1.08 22.00 -3.13
C ARG A 330 1.46 23.43 -2.87
N GLU A 331 1.01 24.33 -3.71
CA GLU A 331 1.12 25.76 -3.46
C GLU A 331 0.23 26.16 -2.27
N ASN A 332 0.73 27.06 -1.47
CA ASN A 332 0.03 27.66 -0.34
C ASN A 332 0.29 29.17 -0.37
N ALA A 333 -0.28 29.83 -1.37
CA ALA A 333 -0.15 31.26 -1.58
C ALA A 333 -1.54 31.88 -1.77
N SER A 334 -1.77 33.04 -1.19
CA SER A 334 -2.95 33.85 -1.41
C SER A 334 -2.58 35.34 -1.31
N GLY A 335 -2.82 36.11 -2.36
CA GLY A 335 -2.40 37.50 -2.44
C GLY A 335 -0.91 37.67 -2.18
N THR A 336 -0.54 38.47 -1.18
CA THR A 336 0.86 38.70 -0.76
C THR A 336 1.42 37.60 0.14
N PHE A 337 0.58 36.68 0.63
CA PHE A 337 1.02 35.59 1.50
C PHE A 337 1.65 34.44 0.70
N GLN A 338 2.91 34.14 0.97
CA GLN A 338 3.62 32.96 0.46
C GLN A 338 3.92 31.99 1.61
N GLY A 339 3.07 30.99 1.75
CA GLY A 339 3.25 29.94 2.75
C GLY A 339 4.24 28.86 2.30
N ARG A 340 4.69 28.04 3.27
CA ARG A 340 5.60 26.91 2.97
C ARG A 340 4.93 25.88 2.07
N SER A 341 5.57 25.52 0.97
CA SER A 341 5.16 24.43 0.10
C SER A 341 5.27 23.08 0.83
N ARG A 342 4.25 22.25 0.68
CA ARG A 342 4.21 20.89 1.24
C ARG A 342 3.76 19.91 0.16
N ILE A 343 4.13 18.64 0.28
CA ILE A 343 3.58 17.61 -0.61
C ILE A 343 2.06 17.50 -0.43
N SER A 344 1.34 17.24 -1.52
CA SER A 344 -0.13 17.25 -1.52
C SER A 344 -0.73 16.18 -0.60
N ARG A 345 -0.04 15.05 -0.43
CA ARG A 345 -0.51 13.82 0.24
C ARG A 345 -1.85 13.29 -0.30
N ARG A 346 -2.42 13.92 -1.34
CA ARG A 346 -3.62 13.49 -2.02
C ARG A 346 -3.23 12.61 -3.18
N GLY A 347 -3.49 11.32 -3.05
CA GLY A 347 -3.07 10.27 -3.98
C GLY A 347 -2.94 8.94 -3.26
N ARG A 348 -2.37 7.93 -3.90
CA ARG A 348 -2.27 6.56 -3.35
C ARG A 348 -1.25 6.48 -2.20
N PRO A 349 -1.68 6.28 -0.95
CA PRO A 349 -0.76 6.25 0.19
C PRO A 349 0.22 5.08 0.14
N ARG A 350 -0.21 3.91 -0.37
CA ARG A 350 0.64 2.72 -0.49
C ARG A 350 1.73 2.90 -1.55
N LEU A 351 1.43 3.56 -2.69
CA LEU A 351 2.43 3.92 -3.70
C LEU A 351 3.48 4.86 -3.10
N ARG A 352 3.03 5.89 -2.37
CA ARG A 352 3.94 6.82 -1.68
C ARG A 352 4.84 6.10 -0.68
N LEU A 353 4.31 5.15 0.08
CA LEU A 353 5.08 4.35 1.03
C LEU A 353 6.07 3.42 0.32
N ALA A 354 5.69 2.76 -0.77
CA ALA A 354 6.59 1.91 -1.56
C ALA A 354 7.76 2.72 -2.14
N ALA A 355 7.48 3.89 -2.75
CA ALA A 355 8.49 4.80 -3.25
C ALA A 355 9.40 5.36 -2.13
N TRP A 356 8.84 5.66 -0.96
CA TRP A 356 9.60 6.08 0.22
C TRP A 356 10.57 5.00 0.70
N ARG A 357 10.13 3.74 0.77
CA ARG A 357 11.01 2.62 1.15
C ARG A 357 12.13 2.41 0.14
N ALA A 358 11.82 2.49 -1.15
CA ALA A 358 12.82 2.36 -2.22
C ALA A 358 13.85 3.52 -2.22
N ALA A 359 13.44 4.72 -1.80
CA ALA A 359 14.35 5.87 -1.70
C ALA A 359 15.53 5.63 -0.72
N TRP A 360 15.38 4.78 0.31
CA TRP A 360 16.48 4.43 1.20
C TRP A 360 17.59 3.69 0.48
N GLY A 361 17.26 2.67 -0.31
CA GLY A 361 18.21 1.94 -1.13
C GLY A 361 18.86 2.85 -2.20
N ALA A 362 18.05 3.68 -2.85
CA ALA A 362 18.54 4.61 -3.85
C ALA A 362 19.52 5.63 -3.26
N ILE A 363 19.29 6.19 -2.07
CA ILE A 363 20.23 7.12 -1.41
C ILE A 363 21.55 6.42 -1.05
N GLN A 364 21.50 5.14 -0.69
CA GLN A 364 22.71 4.40 -0.28
C GLN A 364 23.57 3.92 -1.45
N HIS A 365 22.95 3.54 -2.57
CA HIS A 365 23.60 2.81 -3.65
C HIS A 365 23.66 3.56 -4.99
N ASN A 366 22.83 4.61 -5.16
CA ASN A 366 22.83 5.40 -6.39
C ASN A 366 23.58 6.73 -6.17
N PRO A 367 24.72 6.96 -6.88
CA PRO A 367 25.55 8.16 -6.67
C PRO A 367 24.80 9.46 -6.99
N VAL A 368 23.92 9.47 -8.01
CA VAL A 368 23.13 10.65 -8.40
C VAL A 368 22.13 10.99 -7.29
N MET A 369 21.41 9.99 -6.76
CA MET A 369 20.46 10.19 -5.67
C MET A 369 21.14 10.56 -4.36
N ALA A 370 22.31 9.99 -4.08
CA ALA A 370 23.13 10.35 -2.92
C ALA A 370 23.59 11.81 -2.99
N ALA A 371 24.07 12.25 -4.15
CA ALA A 371 24.49 13.63 -4.38
C ALA A 371 23.30 14.60 -4.24
N ARG A 372 22.17 14.27 -4.86
CA ARG A 372 20.94 15.05 -4.74
C ARG A 372 20.44 15.15 -3.30
N TYR A 373 20.42 14.04 -2.57
CA TYR A 373 20.03 14.03 -1.16
C TYR A 373 20.93 14.95 -0.32
N ARG A 374 22.27 14.84 -0.48
CA ARG A 374 23.22 15.72 0.21
C ARG A 374 22.96 17.19 -0.14
N TYR A 375 22.84 17.53 -1.43
CA TYR A 375 22.53 18.89 -1.84
C TYR A 375 21.27 19.43 -1.17
N LEU A 376 20.14 18.68 -1.19
CA LEU A 376 18.87 19.10 -0.60
C LEU A 376 18.97 19.31 0.90
N THR A 377 19.80 18.56 1.61
CA THR A 377 19.96 18.63 3.07
C THR A 377 21.05 19.60 3.54
N THR A 378 21.92 20.09 2.63
CA THR A 378 23.03 20.98 2.99
C THR A 378 23.00 22.35 2.33
N ARG A 379 22.20 22.56 1.27
CA ARG A 379 22.13 23.83 0.53
C ARG A 379 21.77 25.00 1.47
N PRO A 380 22.34 26.21 1.24
CA PRO A 380 22.17 27.35 2.13
C PRO A 380 20.73 27.88 2.16
N HIS A 381 20.04 27.87 1.00
CA HIS A 381 18.66 28.35 0.89
C HIS A 381 17.68 27.19 0.71
N ASN A 382 16.52 27.29 1.36
CA ASN A 382 15.46 26.27 1.30
C ASN A 382 15.94 24.86 1.67
N ARG A 383 16.84 24.76 2.66
CA ARG A 383 17.32 23.49 3.19
C ARG A 383 16.16 22.59 3.60
N LEU A 384 16.15 21.36 3.10
CA LEU A 384 15.13 20.38 3.45
C LEU A 384 15.54 19.57 4.68
N THR A 385 14.55 19.20 5.48
CA THR A 385 14.75 18.18 6.50
C THR A 385 14.97 16.82 5.84
N ASP A 386 15.56 15.87 6.58
CA ASP A 386 15.80 14.49 6.11
C ASP A 386 14.53 13.87 5.49
N GLY A 387 13.39 13.96 6.18
CA GLY A 387 12.12 13.45 5.66
C GLY A 387 11.64 14.12 4.37
N GLN A 388 11.82 15.45 4.24
CA GLN A 388 11.45 16.17 3.03
C GLN A 388 12.38 15.83 1.86
N ALA A 389 13.69 15.71 2.11
CA ALA A 389 14.66 15.31 1.10
C ALA A 389 14.36 13.89 0.57
N ARG A 390 14.05 12.94 1.44
CA ARG A 390 13.63 11.58 1.04
C ARG A 390 12.35 11.57 0.22
N ALA A 391 11.37 12.40 0.56
CA ALA A 391 10.16 12.53 -0.25
C ALA A 391 10.47 13.07 -1.66
N ALA A 392 11.43 13.99 -1.78
CA ALA A 392 11.91 14.50 -3.07
C ALA A 392 12.64 13.41 -3.87
N ILE A 393 13.47 12.57 -3.22
CA ILE A 393 14.12 11.41 -3.84
C ILE A 393 13.08 10.38 -4.29
N ALA A 394 12.08 10.07 -3.46
CA ALA A 394 10.99 9.16 -3.83
C ALA A 394 10.23 9.65 -5.08
N ALA A 395 9.97 10.96 -5.16
CA ALA A 395 9.35 11.57 -6.35
C ALA A 395 10.24 11.50 -7.60
N ALA A 396 11.56 11.67 -7.44
CA ALA A 396 12.53 11.51 -8.55
C ALA A 396 12.58 10.05 -9.02
N LEU A 397 12.64 9.10 -8.08
CA LEU A 397 12.63 7.67 -8.38
C LEU A 397 11.39 7.26 -9.19
N LEU A 398 10.20 7.76 -8.82
CA LEU A 398 8.97 7.49 -9.58
C LEU A 398 9.04 8.04 -11.01
N ARG A 399 9.67 9.20 -11.22
CA ARG A 399 9.88 9.73 -12.59
C ARG A 399 10.80 8.84 -13.41
N TRP A 400 11.88 8.35 -12.81
CA TRP A 400 12.79 7.42 -13.50
C TRP A 400 12.10 6.09 -13.80
N ILE A 401 11.38 5.53 -12.86
CA ILE A 401 10.61 4.30 -13.07
C ILE A 401 9.63 4.45 -14.23
N HIS A 402 8.92 5.59 -14.32
CA HIS A 402 8.02 5.85 -15.44
C HIS A 402 8.77 5.85 -16.78
N VAL A 403 9.84 6.66 -16.91
CA VAL A 403 10.59 6.78 -18.16
C VAL A 403 11.22 5.44 -18.57
N ILE A 404 11.80 4.73 -17.61
CA ILE A 404 12.48 3.45 -17.86
C ILE A 404 11.47 2.38 -18.26
N ALA A 405 10.35 2.27 -17.55
CA ALA A 405 9.35 1.23 -17.82
C ALA A 405 8.58 1.49 -19.14
N THR A 406 8.30 2.77 -19.49
CA THR A 406 7.58 3.09 -20.73
C THR A 406 8.49 3.07 -21.96
N GLY A 407 9.77 3.42 -21.80
CA GLY A 407 10.75 3.44 -22.86
C GLY A 407 11.52 2.14 -23.06
N CYS A 408 11.35 1.18 -22.15
CA CYS A 408 12.15 -0.07 -22.11
C CYS A 408 13.65 0.21 -22.24
N VAL A 409 14.16 1.20 -21.48
CA VAL A 409 15.55 1.64 -21.49
C VAL A 409 16.21 1.39 -20.13
N HIS A 410 17.52 1.16 -20.13
CA HIS A 410 18.26 1.04 -18.89
C HIS A 410 18.53 2.41 -18.27
N TRP A 411 18.73 2.43 -16.97
CA TRP A 411 19.11 3.64 -16.25
C TRP A 411 20.52 4.11 -16.68
N ASP A 412 20.64 5.41 -16.95
CA ASP A 412 21.89 6.05 -17.33
C ASP A 412 22.18 7.23 -16.38
N ALA A 413 23.37 7.20 -15.76
CA ALA A 413 23.81 8.23 -14.82
C ALA A 413 23.96 9.62 -15.46
N THR A 414 24.32 9.69 -16.74
CA THR A 414 24.56 10.94 -17.46
C THR A 414 23.24 11.67 -17.72
N ILE A 415 22.22 10.93 -18.13
CA ILE A 415 20.87 11.46 -18.38
C ILE A 415 20.19 11.81 -17.04
N ALA A 416 20.32 10.92 -16.06
CA ALA A 416 19.71 11.11 -14.74
C ALA A 416 20.31 12.32 -13.99
N GLY A 417 21.60 12.58 -14.13
CA GLY A 417 22.26 13.74 -13.54
C GLY A 417 21.90 15.07 -14.21
N ALA A 418 21.68 15.07 -15.52
CA ALA A 418 21.34 16.28 -16.29
C ALA A 418 19.91 16.79 -16.03
N THR A 419 18.97 15.89 -15.74
CA THR A 419 17.54 16.26 -15.56
C THR A 419 17.17 16.73 -14.16
N ASP A 420 18.03 16.52 -13.18
CA ASP A 420 17.66 16.68 -11.76
C ASP A 420 18.47 17.74 -10.98
N LEU A 421 19.53 18.29 -11.54
CA LEU A 421 20.20 19.46 -10.99
C LEU A 421 19.52 20.71 -11.55
N PRO A 422 19.06 21.65 -10.69
CA PRO A 422 18.67 22.96 -11.19
C PRO A 422 19.88 23.56 -11.89
N THR A 423 19.78 23.85 -13.19
CA THR A 423 20.67 24.80 -13.84
C THR A 423 20.74 26.03 -12.92
N ALA A 424 21.94 26.30 -12.43
CA ALA A 424 22.19 27.51 -11.66
C ALA A 424 21.77 28.69 -12.54
N ALA A 425 20.74 29.40 -12.12
CA ALA A 425 20.33 30.71 -12.56
C ALA A 425 20.39 31.67 -11.36
#